data_b00f0a2272228e0f21b5482495d5c185
#
_entry.id   b00f0a2272228e0f21b5482495d5c185
#
_cell.length_a   1.000
_cell.length_b   1.000
_cell.length_c   1.000
_cell.angle_alpha   90.00
_cell.angle_beta   90.00
_cell.angle_gamma   90.00
#
_symmetry.space_group_name_H-M   'P 1'
#
loop_
_entity.id
_entity.type
_entity.pdbx_description
1 polymer ?
#
loop_
_entity_poly.entity_id
_entity_poly.type
_entity_poly.pdbx_seq_one_letter_code
_entity_poly.pdbx_strand_id
1 'polypeptide(L)' 'MQQAQREMFCRQLALAKEMSLPVIIHSRDASQETFDIIKASSVRRGSIHCYSGSAQMALDYVKMGFSI' A
#
# COMPACT_ATOMS: atom_id res chain seq x y z
N MET A 1 -0.54 3.38 -13.27
CA MET A 1 -1.85 3.58 -12.59
C MET A 1 -2.53 4.79 -13.18
N GLN A 2 -3.81 4.67 -13.53
CA GLN A 2 -4.57 5.80 -14.05
C GLN A 2 -4.87 6.80 -12.95
N GLN A 3 -5.07 8.05 -13.34
CA GLN A 3 -5.29 9.14 -12.40
C GLN A 3 -6.49 8.89 -11.48
N ALA A 4 -7.60 8.41 -12.03
CA ALA A 4 -8.80 8.13 -11.23
C ALA A 4 -8.55 7.03 -10.20
N GLN A 5 -7.79 6.01 -10.56
CA GLN A 5 -7.42 4.93 -9.65
C GLN A 5 -6.49 5.44 -8.55
N ARG A 6 -5.56 6.30 -8.90
CA ARG A 6 -4.64 6.90 -7.93
C ARG A 6 -5.40 7.73 -6.90
N GLU A 7 -6.33 8.56 -7.35
CA GLU A 7 -7.12 9.38 -6.45
C GLU A 7 -7.96 8.54 -5.51
N MET A 8 -8.61 7.51 -6.02
CA MET A 8 -9.41 6.61 -5.19
C MET A 8 -8.55 5.89 -4.17
N PHE A 9 -7.38 5.42 -4.58
CA PHE A 9 -6.46 4.74 -3.69
C PHE A 9 -5.99 5.67 -2.57
N CYS A 10 -5.62 6.89 -2.90
CA CYS A 10 -5.21 7.88 -1.90
C CYS A 10 -6.34 8.17 -0.91
N ARG A 11 -7.58 8.25 -1.38
CA ARG A 11 -8.74 8.46 -0.51
C ARG A 11 -8.96 7.29 0.43
N GLN A 12 -8.80 6.06 -0.07
CA GLN A 12 -8.94 4.87 0.76
C GLN A 12 -7.87 4.83 1.85
N LEU A 13 -6.64 5.18 1.51
CA LEU A 13 -5.56 5.24 2.49
C LEU A 13 -5.81 6.29 3.55
N ALA A 14 -6.27 7.46 3.14
CA ALA A 14 -6.58 8.55 4.07
C ALA A 14 -7.70 8.15 5.02
N LEU A 15 -8.74 7.51 4.51
CA LEU A 15 -9.86 7.04 5.33
C LEU A 15 -9.41 5.98 6.32
N ALA A 16 -8.61 5.02 5.88
CA ALA A 16 -8.10 3.97 6.75
C ALA A 16 -7.26 4.56 7.89
N LYS A 17 -6.44 5.55 7.58
CA LYS A 17 -5.64 6.22 8.60
C LYS A 17 -6.52 6.96 9.59
N GLU A 18 -7.51 7.70 9.10
CA GLU A 18 -8.43 8.45 9.96
C GLU A 18 -9.18 7.55 10.90
N MET A 19 -9.60 6.38 10.42
CA MET A 19 -10.35 5.42 11.22
C MET A 19 -9.47 4.45 11.98
N SER A 20 -8.16 4.56 11.85
CA SER A 20 -7.18 3.67 12.47
C SER A 20 -7.39 2.20 12.08
N LEU A 21 -7.80 1.97 10.85
CA LEU A 21 -8.02 0.63 10.32
C LEU A 21 -6.83 0.16 9.49
N PRO A 22 -6.48 -1.14 9.54
CA PRO A 22 -5.48 -1.68 8.64
C PRO A 22 -6.02 -1.72 7.23
N VAL A 23 -5.13 -1.60 6.24
CA VAL A 23 -5.51 -1.70 4.84
C VAL A 23 -5.08 -3.06 4.28
N ILE A 24 -5.89 -3.59 3.38
CA ILE A 24 -5.54 -4.80 2.64
C ILE A 24 -5.39 -4.37 1.18
N ILE A 25 -4.20 -4.59 0.64
CA ILE A 25 -3.85 -4.14 -0.70
C ILE A 25 -3.70 -5.35 -1.60
N HIS A 26 -4.51 -5.41 -2.65
CA HIS A 26 -4.34 -6.39 -3.71
C HIS A 26 -3.26 -5.89 -4.64
N SER A 27 -2.08 -6.43 -4.48
CA SER A 27 -0.93 -5.99 -5.25
C SER A 27 -0.61 -6.96 -6.38
N ARG A 28 -1.55 -7.10 -7.29
CA ARG A 28 -1.28 -7.85 -8.50
C ARG A 28 -0.28 -7.09 -9.37
N ASP A 29 -0.30 -5.77 -9.23
CA ASP A 29 0.67 -4.87 -9.82
C ASP A 29 1.43 -4.21 -8.68
N ALA A 30 2.36 -4.95 -8.06
CA ALA A 30 3.22 -4.39 -7.02
C ALA A 30 4.19 -3.42 -7.68
N SER A 31 3.68 -2.31 -8.17
CA SER A 31 4.47 -1.31 -8.84
C SER A 31 5.17 -0.42 -7.82
N GLN A 32 6.27 0.18 -8.25
CA GLN A 32 6.95 1.19 -7.46
C GLN A 32 6.02 2.34 -7.12
N GLU A 33 5.11 2.66 -8.03
CA GLU A 33 4.13 3.72 -7.83
C GLU A 33 3.22 3.42 -6.65
N THR A 34 2.70 2.18 -6.56
CA THR A 34 1.87 1.77 -5.43
C THR A 34 2.63 1.90 -4.11
N PHE A 35 3.87 1.42 -4.09
CA PHE A 35 4.73 1.52 -2.93
C PHE A 35 4.95 2.99 -2.52
N ASP A 36 5.25 3.84 -3.48
CA ASP A 36 5.51 5.26 -3.22
C ASP A 36 4.28 5.96 -2.64
N ILE A 37 3.09 5.64 -3.16
CA ILE A 37 1.84 6.21 -2.66
C ILE A 37 1.61 5.79 -1.19
N ILE A 38 1.80 4.51 -0.90
CA ILE A 38 1.62 4.00 0.47
C ILE A 38 2.62 4.64 1.42
N LYS A 39 3.87 4.75 1.00
CA LYS A 39 4.92 5.36 1.81
C LYS A 39 4.60 6.83 2.12
N ALA A 40 4.09 7.56 1.13
CA ALA A 40 3.73 8.96 1.31
C ALA A 40 2.47 9.15 2.16
N SER A 41 1.61 8.15 2.24
CA SER A 41 0.31 8.25 2.92
C SER A 41 0.38 8.19 4.44
N SER A 42 1.50 7.82 5.00
CA SER A 42 1.69 7.59 6.44
C SER A 42 0.92 6.39 6.99
N VAL A 43 0.24 5.61 6.17
CA VAL A 43 -0.37 4.36 6.60
C VAL A 43 0.76 3.36 6.86
N ARG A 44 0.72 2.71 8.03
CA ARG A 44 1.78 1.79 8.45
C ARG A 44 1.26 0.46 8.97
N ARG A 45 -0.01 0.16 8.73
CA ARG A 45 -0.62 -1.09 9.13
C ARG A 45 -1.42 -1.66 7.98
N GLY A 46 -1.26 -2.95 7.74
CA GLY A 46 -2.02 -3.59 6.69
C GLY A 46 -1.34 -4.83 6.16
N SER A 47 -1.89 -5.38 5.11
CA SER A 47 -1.42 -6.59 4.47
C SER A 47 -1.34 -6.38 2.96
N ILE A 48 -0.28 -6.88 2.37
CA ILE A 48 -0.14 -6.91 0.91
C ILE A 48 -0.51 -8.30 0.45
N HIS A 49 -1.67 -8.41 -0.17
CA HIS A 49 -2.20 -9.70 -0.61
C HIS A 49 -1.75 -10.00 -2.03
N CYS A 50 -1.37 -11.25 -2.30
CA CYS A 50 -0.91 -11.69 -3.62
C CYS A 50 0.26 -10.87 -4.14
N TYR A 51 1.25 -10.66 -3.29
CA TYR A 51 2.42 -9.87 -3.66
C TYR A 51 3.20 -10.54 -4.79
N SER A 52 3.57 -9.76 -5.81
CA SER A 52 4.34 -10.22 -6.96
C SER A 52 5.54 -9.34 -7.31
N GLY A 53 5.92 -8.45 -6.42
CA GLY A 53 7.04 -7.56 -6.62
C GLY A 53 8.39 -8.16 -6.26
N SER A 54 9.41 -7.33 -6.15
CA SER A 54 10.76 -7.76 -5.82
C SER A 54 10.89 -8.12 -4.34
N ALA A 55 11.91 -8.92 -4.02
CA ALA A 55 12.20 -9.27 -2.62
C ALA A 55 12.56 -8.03 -1.81
N GLN A 56 13.27 -7.08 -2.41
CA GLN A 56 13.64 -5.84 -1.72
C GLN A 56 12.41 -5.02 -1.36
N MET A 57 11.46 -4.90 -2.28
CA MET A 57 10.22 -4.19 -2.01
C MET A 57 9.40 -4.87 -0.91
N ALA A 58 9.39 -6.22 -0.89
CA ALA A 58 8.73 -6.98 0.16
C ALA A 58 9.32 -6.64 1.53
N LEU A 59 10.65 -6.60 1.63
CA LEU A 59 11.32 -6.22 2.87
C LEU A 59 10.97 -4.79 3.29
N ASP A 60 10.89 -3.88 2.34
CA ASP A 60 10.54 -2.49 2.62
C ASP A 60 9.12 -2.38 3.16
N TYR A 61 8.17 -3.15 2.62
CA TYR A 61 6.81 -3.20 3.15
C TYR A 61 6.79 -3.73 4.59
N VAL A 62 7.52 -4.80 4.85
CA VAL A 62 7.59 -5.37 6.19
C VAL A 62 8.17 -4.36 7.17
N LYS A 63 9.22 -3.63 6.78
CA LYS A 63 9.83 -2.61 7.63
C LYS A 63 8.88 -1.47 7.94
N MET A 64 7.92 -1.20 7.04
CA MET A 64 6.90 -0.17 7.28
C MET A 64 5.76 -0.65 8.18
N GLY A 65 5.70 -1.94 8.48
CA GLY A 65 4.66 -2.49 9.33
C GLY A 65 3.61 -3.32 8.61
N PHE A 66 3.81 -3.59 7.32
CA PHE A 66 2.88 -4.40 6.55
C PHE A 66 3.26 -5.88 6.63
N SER A 67 2.26 -6.75 6.58
CA SER A 67 2.48 -8.19 6.41
C SER A 67 2.30 -8.57 4.93
N ILE A 68 2.99 -9.60 4.53
CA ILE A 68 2.94 -10.09 3.15
C ILE A 68 2.50 -11.53 3.12
#